data_b6b2468dec23021d1979543d0f84f4ed
#
_entry.id   b6b2468dec23021d1979543d0f84f4ed
#
_cell.length_a   1.000
_cell.length_b   1.000
_cell.length_c   1.000
_cell.angle_alpha   90.00
_cell.angle_beta   90.00
_cell.angle_gamma   90.00
#
_symmetry.space_group_name_H-M   'P 1'
#
loop_
_entity.id
_entity.type
_entity.pdbx_description
1 polymer ?
#
loop_
_entity_poly.entity_id
_entity_poly.type
_entity_poly.pdbx_seq_one_letter_code
_entity_poly.pdbx_strand_id
1 'polypeptide(L)'
;MRLKEQIAILALGAGFAACTPKPPPHIIEDNMEFAQQQLRFAFDEIDYAIVNESPESREKREKNGWGELTNPRNSEPDGTLNLVPSKDWTSGFFPGELWYLYEYTQNNFWKKKAQQHTDMLEREKVNGTTHDMGFKMYCSFGNGYRLTQDEHYKEVLLQSARTLATRFKPKAGIIRSWDHSTARWACPVIIDNMMNLELLFWATKESQDSTFYRIAVDHAKTTMKHHFRPDFSSYHVVDYDTITGHVLKKNTHQGFADESAWSRGQAWALYGYTMCYRETRLPEFLEQAENIEKYLFTHRNMPEDLIPYWDFNAPDIPNEPRDVSAATVIASALYELSLYDAEKGQRYKDNADQIMDNLTKHYRATLKKDNGFLLLHSTGTKPTNTEVDVPIVYADYYFIEALMRKNKLEKTGKLF
;
A
#
# COMPACT_ATOMS: atom_id res chain seq x y z
N MET A 1 4.63 -46.37 -84.08
CA MET A 1 5.28 -46.28 -82.74
C MET A 1 5.38 -44.81 -82.35
N ARG A 2 4.63 -44.34 -81.44
CA ARG A 2 4.64 -42.98 -80.91
C ARG A 2 4.92 -43.05 -79.40
N LEU A 3 6.07 -42.55 -78.98
CA LEU A 3 6.46 -42.35 -77.58
C LEU A 3 5.63 -41.22 -76.98
N LYS A 4 5.00 -41.47 -75.82
CA LYS A 4 4.35 -40.42 -74.97
C LYS A 4 5.30 -40.08 -73.86
N GLU A 5 5.79 -38.86 -73.86
CA GLU A 5 6.50 -38.27 -72.73
C GLU A 5 5.52 -37.88 -71.66
N GLN A 6 5.73 -38.36 -70.44
CA GLN A 6 5.03 -37.89 -69.24
C GLN A 6 5.87 -36.83 -68.54
N ILE A 7 5.35 -35.60 -68.50
CA ILE A 7 5.94 -34.49 -67.71
C ILE A 7 5.36 -34.60 -66.31
N ALA A 8 6.22 -34.86 -65.31
CA ALA A 8 5.87 -34.81 -63.92
C ALA A 8 6.04 -33.35 -63.40
N ILE A 9 4.95 -32.71 -63.00
CA ILE A 9 4.92 -31.41 -62.36
C ILE A 9 5.14 -31.62 -60.87
N LEU A 10 6.33 -31.26 -60.34
CA LEU A 10 6.58 -31.14 -58.93
C LEU A 10 5.93 -29.81 -58.40
N ALA A 11 4.87 -29.90 -57.63
CA ALA A 11 4.31 -28.77 -56.91
C ALA A 11 5.11 -28.61 -55.60
N LEU A 12 5.98 -27.58 -55.52
CA LEU A 12 6.58 -27.12 -54.27
C LEU A 12 5.47 -26.40 -53.48
N GLY A 13 4.89 -27.03 -52.46
CA GLY A 13 4.06 -26.41 -51.48
C GLY A 13 4.93 -25.63 -50.48
N ALA A 14 5.04 -24.32 -50.63
CA ALA A 14 5.59 -23.43 -49.62
C ALA A 14 4.53 -23.30 -48.46
N GLY A 15 4.73 -24.05 -47.42
CA GLY A 15 3.94 -23.89 -46.18
C GLY A 15 4.27 -22.58 -45.51
N PHE A 16 3.40 -21.57 -45.66
CA PHE A 16 3.45 -20.39 -44.81
C PHE A 16 2.94 -20.82 -43.42
N ALA A 17 3.86 -21.01 -42.48
CA ALA A 17 3.51 -21.04 -41.06
C ALA A 17 2.94 -19.67 -40.66
N ALA A 18 1.60 -19.58 -40.56
CA ALA A 18 0.96 -18.41 -40.01
C ALA A 18 1.40 -18.30 -38.56
N CYS A 19 2.25 -17.32 -38.26
CA CYS A 19 2.49 -16.88 -36.89
C CYS A 19 1.15 -16.35 -36.35
N THR A 20 0.41 -17.16 -35.62
CA THR A 20 -0.70 -16.68 -34.82
C THR A 20 -0.13 -15.73 -33.78
N PRO A 21 -0.58 -14.47 -33.71
CA PRO A 21 -0.14 -13.57 -32.65
C PRO A 21 -0.42 -14.25 -31.31
N LYS A 22 0.58 -14.25 -30.41
CA LYS A 22 0.36 -14.68 -29.03
C LYS A 22 -0.78 -13.84 -28.46
N PRO A 23 -1.73 -14.46 -27.74
CA PRO A 23 -2.72 -13.68 -27.03
C PRO A 23 -2.00 -12.65 -26.13
N PRO A 24 -2.58 -11.46 -25.93
CA PRO A 24 -1.97 -10.48 -25.03
C PRO A 24 -1.72 -11.12 -23.67
N PRO A 25 -0.59 -10.84 -23.04
CA PRO A 25 -0.28 -11.40 -21.72
C PRO A 25 -1.39 -11.01 -20.74
N HIS A 26 -1.69 -11.93 -19.83
CA HIS A 26 -2.66 -11.65 -18.76
C HIS A 26 -2.15 -10.47 -17.92
N ILE A 27 -3.04 -9.59 -17.44
CA ILE A 27 -2.67 -8.36 -16.70
C ILE A 27 -1.69 -8.63 -15.56
N ILE A 28 -1.82 -9.75 -14.86
CA ILE A 28 -0.93 -10.14 -13.77
C ILE A 28 0.48 -10.40 -14.30
N GLU A 29 0.61 -11.23 -15.32
CA GLU A 29 1.89 -11.61 -15.90
C GLU A 29 2.62 -10.40 -16.49
N ASP A 30 1.92 -9.54 -17.25
CA ASP A 30 2.47 -8.32 -17.83
C ASP A 30 3.01 -7.36 -16.75
N ASN A 31 2.23 -7.10 -15.71
CA ASN A 31 2.64 -6.18 -14.65
C ASN A 31 3.72 -6.77 -13.74
N MET A 32 3.71 -8.07 -13.46
CA MET A 32 4.75 -8.71 -12.66
C MET A 32 6.08 -8.82 -13.43
N GLU A 33 6.04 -8.99 -14.76
CA GLU A 33 7.25 -8.90 -15.59
C GLU A 33 7.77 -7.46 -15.63
N PHE A 34 6.90 -6.48 -15.85
CA PHE A 34 7.25 -5.07 -15.79
C PHE A 34 7.87 -4.70 -14.43
N ALA A 35 7.25 -5.08 -13.31
CA ALA A 35 7.76 -4.80 -11.97
C ALA A 35 9.16 -5.40 -11.74
N GLN A 36 9.40 -6.63 -12.20
CA GLN A 36 10.73 -7.22 -12.10
C GLN A 36 11.80 -6.41 -12.83
N GLN A 37 11.49 -5.93 -14.04
CA GLN A 37 12.45 -5.15 -14.84
C GLN A 37 12.66 -3.76 -14.23
N GLN A 38 11.58 -3.13 -13.77
CA GLN A 38 11.57 -1.79 -13.19
C GLN A 38 12.31 -1.75 -11.85
N LEU A 39 12.04 -2.69 -10.94
CA LEU A 39 12.71 -2.76 -9.64
C LEU A 39 14.19 -3.21 -9.74
N ARG A 40 14.58 -3.91 -10.81
CA ARG A 40 16.02 -4.10 -11.10
C ARG A 40 16.71 -2.79 -11.46
N PHE A 41 16.06 -1.96 -12.25
CA PHE A 41 16.54 -0.62 -12.57
C PHE A 41 16.55 0.29 -11.33
N ALA A 42 15.56 0.17 -10.44
CA ALA A 42 15.53 0.91 -9.18
C ALA A 42 16.78 0.70 -8.30
N PHE A 43 17.40 -0.48 -8.32
CA PHE A 43 18.65 -0.69 -7.57
C PHE A 43 19.80 0.15 -8.12
N ASP A 44 19.90 0.31 -9.44
CA ASP A 44 20.93 1.16 -10.06
C ASP A 44 20.72 2.63 -9.67
N GLU A 45 19.45 3.10 -9.63
CA GLU A 45 19.09 4.44 -9.23
C GLU A 45 19.33 4.67 -7.72
N ILE A 46 19.04 3.69 -6.86
CA ILE A 46 19.34 3.74 -5.42
C ILE A 46 20.83 3.85 -5.19
N ASP A 47 21.63 3.00 -5.83
CA ASP A 47 23.10 3.02 -5.71
C ASP A 47 23.65 4.36 -6.21
N TYR A 48 23.14 4.90 -7.31
CA TYR A 48 23.50 6.22 -7.82
C TYR A 48 23.17 7.33 -6.83
N ALA A 49 21.96 7.33 -6.26
CA ALA A 49 21.53 8.35 -5.28
C ALA A 49 22.35 8.32 -3.99
N ILE A 50 22.71 7.12 -3.49
CA ILE A 50 23.56 6.96 -2.31
C ILE A 50 24.97 7.55 -2.55
N VAL A 51 25.57 7.22 -3.70
CA VAL A 51 26.92 7.70 -4.05
C VAL A 51 26.95 9.22 -4.23
N ASN A 52 25.88 9.80 -4.76
CA ASN A 52 25.76 11.23 -5.03
C ASN A 52 25.02 12.02 -3.93
N GLU A 53 24.83 11.44 -2.74
CA GLU A 53 24.24 12.17 -1.60
C GLU A 53 25.03 13.45 -1.34
N SER A 54 24.33 14.62 -1.29
CA SER A 54 24.99 15.88 -1.05
C SER A 54 25.67 15.95 0.33
N PRO A 55 26.78 16.68 0.49
CA PRO A 55 27.44 16.85 1.79
C PRO A 55 26.49 17.38 2.87
N GLU A 56 25.58 18.33 2.50
CA GLU A 56 24.60 18.90 3.43
C GLU A 56 23.57 17.87 3.88
N SER A 57 23.08 17.03 2.96
CA SER A 57 22.17 15.93 3.28
C SER A 57 22.80 14.95 4.24
N ARG A 58 24.03 14.55 3.95
CA ARG A 58 24.82 13.62 4.78
C ARG A 58 25.07 14.18 6.18
N GLU A 59 25.54 15.42 6.29
CA GLU A 59 25.77 16.08 7.59
C GLU A 59 24.48 16.17 8.41
N LYS A 60 23.37 16.57 7.79
CA LYS A 60 22.07 16.64 8.44
C LYS A 60 21.61 15.28 8.95
N ARG A 61 21.78 14.23 8.14
CA ARG A 61 21.42 12.86 8.49
C ARG A 61 22.24 12.33 9.66
N GLU A 62 23.55 12.52 9.61
CA GLU A 62 24.49 12.11 10.66
C GLU A 62 24.22 12.85 11.97
N LYS A 63 24.08 14.17 11.92
CA LYS A 63 23.76 15.02 13.09
C LYS A 63 22.47 14.60 13.79
N ASN A 64 21.47 14.18 13.03
CA ASN A 64 20.18 13.76 13.58
C ASN A 64 20.13 12.24 13.91
N GLY A 65 21.19 11.49 13.69
CA GLY A 65 21.24 10.05 13.95
C GLY A 65 20.20 9.26 13.15
N TRP A 66 19.88 9.71 11.92
CA TRP A 66 18.82 9.10 11.12
C TRP A 66 19.20 7.73 10.52
N GLY A 67 20.48 7.38 10.56
CA GLY A 67 20.97 6.18 9.92
C GLY A 67 21.22 6.38 8.41
N GLU A 68 21.40 5.31 7.68
CA GLU A 68 21.67 5.36 6.25
C GLU A 68 20.36 5.55 5.45
N LEU A 69 20.47 6.14 4.25
CA LEU A 69 19.40 6.19 3.28
C LEU A 69 19.27 4.83 2.62
N THR A 70 18.13 4.17 2.78
CA THR A 70 18.03 2.75 2.45
C THR A 70 16.95 2.45 1.41
N ASN A 71 15.86 3.21 1.41
CA ASN A 71 14.70 2.87 0.62
C ASN A 71 14.18 4.09 -0.17
N PRO A 72 13.73 3.89 -1.42
CA PRO A 72 13.07 4.93 -2.19
C PRO A 72 11.75 5.31 -1.53
N ARG A 73 11.41 6.60 -1.60
CA ARG A 73 10.14 7.13 -1.15
C ARG A 73 9.32 7.69 -2.31
N ASN A 74 9.88 8.63 -3.05
CA ASN A 74 9.26 9.29 -4.19
C ASN A 74 10.33 9.87 -5.11
N SER A 75 9.94 10.40 -6.27
CA SER A 75 10.78 11.30 -7.05
C SER A 75 10.49 12.75 -6.65
N GLU A 76 11.54 13.54 -6.52
CA GLU A 76 11.41 15.00 -6.36
C GLU A 76 10.96 15.67 -7.67
N PRO A 77 10.47 16.91 -7.65
CA PRO A 77 10.03 17.61 -8.85
C PRO A 77 11.11 17.79 -9.93
N ASP A 78 12.38 17.74 -9.55
CA ASP A 78 13.52 17.82 -10.49
C ASP A 78 13.91 16.44 -11.07
N GLY A 79 13.18 15.38 -10.70
CA GLY A 79 13.41 14.01 -11.13
C GLY A 79 14.43 13.24 -10.28
N THR A 80 15.00 13.83 -9.22
CA THR A 80 15.90 13.09 -8.32
C THR A 80 15.15 12.09 -7.44
N LEU A 81 15.80 10.96 -7.16
CA LEU A 81 15.27 9.96 -6.26
C LEU A 81 15.40 10.41 -4.81
N ASN A 82 14.29 10.51 -4.11
CA ASN A 82 14.26 10.73 -2.67
C ASN A 82 14.41 9.39 -1.93
N LEU A 83 15.56 9.22 -1.25
CA LEU A 83 15.81 8.09 -0.37
C LEU A 83 15.57 8.47 1.08
N VAL A 84 14.99 7.55 1.85
CA VAL A 84 14.67 7.76 3.26
C VAL A 84 15.38 6.77 4.18
N PRO A 85 15.69 7.20 5.44
CA PRO A 85 16.24 6.32 6.46
C PRO A 85 15.14 5.38 7.01
N SER A 86 15.56 4.36 7.74
CA SER A 86 14.67 3.34 8.36
C SER A 86 13.54 3.92 9.22
N LYS A 87 13.77 5.07 9.84
CA LYS A 87 12.76 5.72 10.69
C LYS A 87 11.57 6.29 9.94
N ASP A 88 11.69 6.54 8.63
CA ASP A 88 10.58 7.03 7.82
C ASP A 88 9.45 6.01 7.78
N TRP A 89 8.20 6.49 7.80
CA TRP A 89 7.03 5.61 7.85
C TRP A 89 6.88 4.75 6.58
N THR A 90 7.46 5.20 5.46
CA THR A 90 7.41 4.49 4.18
C THR A 90 8.46 3.40 4.02
N SER A 91 9.42 3.31 4.93
CA SER A 91 10.62 2.48 4.76
C SER A 91 10.35 0.97 4.61
N GLY A 92 9.18 0.48 5.04
CA GLY A 92 8.80 -0.94 4.94
C GLY A 92 8.24 -1.36 3.60
N PHE A 93 7.83 -0.42 2.73
CA PHE A 93 7.13 -0.77 1.50
C PHE A 93 8.05 -1.35 0.44
N PHE A 94 9.19 -0.73 0.16
CA PHE A 94 10.13 -1.24 -0.83
C PHE A 94 10.60 -2.68 -0.53
N PRO A 95 11.07 -3.04 0.67
CA PRO A 95 11.36 -4.44 0.98
C PRO A 95 10.12 -5.34 0.85
N GLY A 96 8.92 -4.82 1.13
CA GLY A 96 7.66 -5.56 0.94
C GLY A 96 7.39 -5.90 -0.53
N GLU A 97 7.64 -4.98 -1.46
CA GLU A 97 7.56 -5.23 -2.91
C GLU A 97 8.50 -6.37 -3.34
N LEU A 98 9.74 -6.35 -2.83
CA LEU A 98 10.73 -7.38 -3.12
C LEU A 98 10.32 -8.76 -2.60
N TRP A 99 9.65 -8.82 -1.43
CA TRP A 99 9.07 -10.05 -0.90
C TRP A 99 7.93 -10.58 -1.78
N TYR A 100 7.05 -9.72 -2.30
CA TYR A 100 6.02 -10.13 -3.25
C TYR A 100 6.61 -10.64 -4.57
N LEU A 101 7.66 -10.00 -5.10
CA LEU A 101 8.37 -10.53 -6.27
C LEU A 101 9.00 -11.89 -5.99
N TYR A 102 9.55 -12.11 -4.79
CA TYR A 102 10.01 -13.44 -4.40
C TYR A 102 8.86 -14.45 -4.34
N GLU A 103 7.73 -14.09 -3.72
CA GLU A 103 6.55 -14.96 -3.65
C GLU A 103 6.05 -15.37 -5.04
N TYR A 104 5.99 -14.42 -5.97
CA TYR A 104 5.52 -14.67 -7.32
C TYR A 104 6.47 -15.51 -8.16
N THR A 105 7.78 -15.20 -8.10
CA THR A 105 8.79 -15.77 -9.01
C THR A 105 9.54 -16.96 -8.43
N GLN A 106 9.56 -17.12 -7.10
CA GLN A 106 10.44 -18.05 -6.36
C GLN A 106 11.95 -17.87 -6.66
N ASN A 107 12.33 -16.69 -7.17
CA ASN A 107 13.71 -16.39 -7.55
C ASN A 107 14.51 -15.89 -6.34
N ASN A 108 15.58 -16.60 -5.99
CA ASN A 108 16.46 -16.28 -4.87
C ASN A 108 17.11 -14.88 -4.95
N PHE A 109 17.19 -14.27 -6.14
CA PHE A 109 17.66 -12.90 -6.27
C PHE A 109 16.75 -11.96 -5.47
N TRP A 110 15.43 -12.06 -5.65
CA TRP A 110 14.44 -11.23 -4.94
C TRP A 110 14.46 -11.51 -3.45
N LYS A 111 14.56 -12.78 -3.04
CA LYS A 111 14.70 -13.15 -1.62
C LYS A 111 15.88 -12.45 -0.95
N LYS A 112 17.07 -12.52 -1.57
CA LYS A 112 18.27 -11.88 -1.01
C LYS A 112 18.14 -10.37 -0.92
N LYS A 113 17.59 -9.73 -1.95
CA LYS A 113 17.36 -8.28 -1.95
C LYS A 113 16.31 -7.88 -0.91
N ALA A 114 15.21 -8.62 -0.80
CA ALA A 114 14.20 -8.42 0.22
C ALA A 114 14.77 -8.53 1.65
N GLN A 115 15.56 -9.57 1.93
CA GLN A 115 16.25 -9.73 3.20
C GLN A 115 17.16 -8.55 3.50
N GLN A 116 18.03 -8.18 2.54
CA GLN A 116 18.97 -7.07 2.70
C GLN A 116 18.25 -5.77 3.12
N HIS A 117 17.18 -5.38 2.41
CA HIS A 117 16.44 -4.14 2.71
C HIS A 117 15.57 -4.28 3.98
N THR A 118 15.06 -5.47 4.29
CA THR A 118 14.30 -5.72 5.52
C THR A 118 15.21 -5.59 6.76
N ASP A 119 16.37 -6.21 6.76
CA ASP A 119 17.29 -6.24 7.91
C ASP A 119 17.77 -4.83 8.31
N MET A 120 17.86 -3.89 7.35
CA MET A 120 18.19 -2.49 7.61
C MET A 120 17.15 -1.76 8.49
N LEU A 121 15.94 -2.30 8.59
CA LEU A 121 14.85 -1.71 9.39
C LEU A 121 14.78 -2.24 10.82
N GLU A 122 15.58 -3.24 11.20
CA GLU A 122 15.42 -3.94 12.49
C GLU A 122 15.46 -3.00 13.70
N ARG A 123 16.28 -1.95 13.64
CA ARG A 123 16.38 -0.94 14.72
C ARG A 123 15.04 -0.28 15.05
N GLU A 124 14.09 -0.26 14.10
CA GLU A 124 12.79 0.39 14.26
C GLU A 124 11.85 -0.43 15.16
N LYS A 125 12.12 -1.69 15.45
CA LYS A 125 11.31 -2.54 16.34
C LYS A 125 11.06 -1.93 17.74
N VAL A 126 11.92 -1.00 18.16
CA VAL A 126 11.80 -0.29 19.45
C VAL A 126 11.44 1.19 19.29
N ASN A 127 11.10 1.65 18.09
CA ASN A 127 10.74 3.04 17.82
C ASN A 127 9.30 3.33 18.28
N GLY A 128 9.15 3.77 19.52
CA GLY A 128 7.85 4.12 20.13
C GLY A 128 7.36 5.53 19.81
N THR A 129 7.95 6.28 18.85
CA THR A 129 7.55 7.66 18.56
C THR A 129 6.47 7.81 17.50
N THR A 130 6.11 6.70 16.82
CA THR A 130 5.12 6.65 15.74
C THR A 130 4.23 5.43 15.87
N HIS A 131 3.04 5.48 15.26
CA HIS A 131 2.14 4.34 15.13
C HIS A 131 2.46 3.46 13.91
N ASP A 132 3.34 3.91 13.00
CA ASP A 132 3.60 3.29 11.68
C ASP A 132 4.39 1.98 11.75
N MET A 133 4.22 1.24 12.83
CA MET A 133 4.90 -0.05 13.04
C MET A 133 4.38 -1.13 12.10
N GLY A 134 3.10 -1.09 11.73
CA GLY A 134 2.54 -1.97 10.70
C GLY A 134 3.16 -1.68 9.33
N PHE A 135 3.15 -0.42 8.90
CA PHE A 135 3.74 -0.01 7.63
C PHE A 135 5.22 -0.35 7.52
N LYS A 136 6.01 -0.06 8.56
CA LYS A 136 7.45 -0.33 8.55
C LYS A 136 7.77 -1.81 8.72
N MET A 137 7.22 -2.44 9.76
CA MET A 137 7.67 -3.75 10.19
C MET A 137 6.82 -4.88 9.62
N TYR A 138 5.49 -4.70 9.48
CA TYR A 138 4.65 -5.79 8.98
C TYR A 138 4.71 -5.92 7.46
N CYS A 139 4.82 -4.81 6.72
CA CYS A 139 5.03 -4.86 5.27
C CYS A 139 6.39 -5.48 4.89
N SER A 140 7.44 -5.34 5.74
CA SER A 140 8.78 -5.87 5.50
C SER A 140 8.98 -7.23 6.19
N PHE A 141 9.25 -7.23 7.50
CA PHE A 141 9.46 -8.46 8.28
C PHE A 141 8.25 -9.39 8.27
N GLY A 142 7.02 -8.86 8.24
CA GLY A 142 5.81 -9.67 8.17
C GLY A 142 5.74 -10.50 6.89
N ASN A 143 5.99 -9.91 5.72
CA ASN A 143 6.11 -10.66 4.48
C ASN A 143 7.29 -11.63 4.50
N GLY A 144 8.42 -11.21 5.05
CA GLY A 144 9.61 -12.06 5.22
C GLY A 144 9.30 -13.29 6.08
N TYR A 145 8.70 -13.11 7.26
CA TYR A 145 8.31 -14.20 8.15
C TYR A 145 7.31 -15.16 7.49
N ARG A 146 6.28 -14.61 6.88
CA ARG A 146 5.26 -15.41 6.17
C ARG A 146 5.86 -16.34 5.12
N LEU A 147 6.90 -15.89 4.41
CA LEU A 147 7.51 -16.62 3.30
C LEU A 147 8.70 -17.51 3.70
N THR A 148 9.36 -17.23 4.83
CA THR A 148 10.58 -17.93 5.23
C THR A 148 10.45 -18.70 6.53
N GLN A 149 9.48 -18.35 7.37
CA GLN A 149 9.33 -18.86 8.74
C GLN A 149 10.60 -18.62 9.59
N ASP A 150 11.26 -17.47 9.36
CA ASP A 150 12.47 -17.10 10.10
C ASP A 150 12.10 -16.64 11.52
N GLU A 151 12.53 -17.39 12.53
CA GLU A 151 12.22 -17.09 13.94
C GLU A 151 12.77 -15.74 14.39
N HIS A 152 13.89 -15.28 13.83
CA HIS A 152 14.40 -13.95 14.13
C HIS A 152 13.41 -12.86 13.68
N TYR A 153 12.82 -13.00 12.49
CA TYR A 153 11.79 -12.07 12.00
C TYR A 153 10.55 -12.07 12.88
N LYS A 154 10.17 -13.24 13.40
CA LYS A 154 9.08 -13.36 14.39
C LYS A 154 9.37 -12.57 15.66
N GLU A 155 10.59 -12.70 16.22
CA GLU A 155 11.00 -11.94 17.41
C GLU A 155 10.98 -10.42 17.16
N VAL A 156 11.47 -9.98 16.02
CA VAL A 156 11.42 -8.56 15.59
C VAL A 156 9.98 -8.06 15.54
N LEU A 157 9.08 -8.81 14.94
CA LEU A 157 7.66 -8.45 14.81
C LEU A 157 6.96 -8.42 16.18
N LEU A 158 7.19 -9.40 17.04
CA LEU A 158 6.62 -9.40 18.40
C LEU A 158 7.12 -8.21 19.23
N GLN A 159 8.40 -7.84 19.08
CA GLN A 159 8.91 -6.64 19.72
C GLN A 159 8.25 -5.37 19.14
N SER A 160 8.06 -5.31 17.84
CA SER A 160 7.38 -4.20 17.16
C SER A 160 5.94 -4.04 17.64
N ALA A 161 5.21 -5.15 17.82
CA ALA A 161 3.86 -5.15 18.38
C ALA A 161 3.83 -4.64 19.83
N ARG A 162 4.79 -5.07 20.68
CA ARG A 162 4.93 -4.52 22.05
C ARG A 162 5.17 -3.01 22.02
N THR A 163 6.03 -2.56 21.12
CA THR A 163 6.35 -1.14 20.96
C THR A 163 5.11 -0.34 20.53
N LEU A 164 4.35 -0.81 19.55
CA LEU A 164 3.09 -0.19 19.14
C LEU A 164 2.08 -0.16 20.28
N ALA A 165 1.94 -1.24 21.05
CA ALA A 165 1.02 -1.33 22.18
C ALA A 165 1.30 -0.29 23.28
N THR A 166 2.56 0.19 23.45
CA THR A 166 2.88 1.26 24.41
C THR A 166 2.21 2.58 24.08
N ARG A 167 1.80 2.79 22.83
CA ARG A 167 1.12 4.01 22.39
C ARG A 167 -0.38 4.02 22.69
N PHE A 168 -0.92 2.89 23.18
CA PHE A 168 -2.33 2.79 23.53
C PHE A 168 -2.69 3.68 24.72
N LYS A 169 -3.81 4.38 24.63
CA LYS A 169 -4.39 5.27 25.64
C LYS A 169 -5.72 4.68 26.11
N PRO A 170 -5.72 3.91 27.22
CA PRO A 170 -6.90 3.10 27.62
C PRO A 170 -8.17 3.90 27.86
N LYS A 171 -8.06 5.13 28.40
CA LYS A 171 -9.24 5.98 28.66
C LYS A 171 -9.94 6.44 27.38
N ALA A 172 -9.17 6.70 26.33
CA ALA A 172 -9.69 7.08 25.02
C ALA A 172 -9.94 5.87 24.10
N GLY A 173 -9.36 4.70 24.42
CA GLY A 173 -9.48 3.49 23.60
C GLY A 173 -8.76 3.60 22.25
N ILE A 174 -7.63 4.34 22.19
CA ILE A 174 -6.92 4.65 20.94
C ILE A 174 -5.41 4.43 21.05
N ILE A 175 -4.78 4.23 19.89
CA ILE A 175 -3.33 4.26 19.71
C ILE A 175 -2.97 5.66 19.18
N ARG A 176 -2.11 6.39 19.90
CA ARG A 176 -1.64 7.72 19.49
C ARG A 176 -0.79 7.62 18.23
N SER A 177 -1.01 8.51 17.24
CA SER A 177 -0.32 8.45 15.96
C SER A 177 1.10 8.97 16.00
N TRP A 178 1.33 10.20 16.47
CA TRP A 178 2.66 10.83 16.55
C TRP A 178 2.81 11.69 17.80
N ASP A 179 4.05 12.12 18.10
CA ASP A 179 4.41 12.88 19.28
C ASP A 179 4.86 14.33 18.97
N HIS A 180 4.86 14.71 17.69
CA HIS A 180 5.16 16.08 17.25
C HIS A 180 3.90 16.95 17.14
N SER A 181 4.07 18.24 16.81
CA SER A 181 2.99 19.21 16.63
C SER A 181 2.07 19.36 17.85
N THR A 182 2.65 19.28 19.04
CA THR A 182 1.94 19.34 20.33
C THR A 182 1.20 20.65 20.59
N ALA A 183 1.59 21.75 19.92
CA ALA A 183 0.86 23.01 19.96
C ALA A 183 -0.50 22.90 19.21
N ARG A 184 -0.60 21.98 18.26
CA ARG A 184 -1.82 21.78 17.46
C ARG A 184 -2.70 20.68 18.02
N TRP A 185 -2.12 19.58 18.54
CA TRP A 185 -2.85 18.40 19.02
C TRP A 185 -2.30 17.88 20.34
N ALA A 186 -3.19 17.48 21.23
CA ALA A 186 -2.83 16.86 22.51
C ALA A 186 -2.51 15.37 22.34
N CYS A 187 -3.39 14.64 21.69
CA CYS A 187 -3.22 13.22 21.36
C CYS A 187 -3.87 12.90 20.01
N PRO A 188 -3.16 13.15 18.90
CA PRO A 188 -3.70 12.96 17.57
C PRO A 188 -3.79 11.48 17.21
N VAL A 189 -4.88 11.14 16.55
CA VAL A 189 -5.12 9.84 15.91
C VAL A 189 -5.53 10.12 14.47
N ILE A 190 -4.83 9.52 13.51
CA ILE A 190 -5.22 9.58 12.10
C ILE A 190 -5.82 8.25 11.64
N ILE A 191 -6.64 8.34 10.60
CA ILE A 191 -7.35 7.17 10.06
C ILE A 191 -6.39 6.09 9.56
N ASP A 192 -5.19 6.46 9.14
CA ASP A 192 -4.09 5.58 8.70
C ASP A 192 -3.70 4.54 9.75
N ASN A 193 -3.96 4.82 11.02
CA ASN A 193 -3.65 3.89 12.12
C ASN A 193 -4.39 2.55 11.99
N MET A 194 -5.51 2.52 11.28
CA MET A 194 -6.23 1.28 10.97
C MET A 194 -5.35 0.25 10.25
N MET A 195 -4.39 0.70 9.43
CA MET A 195 -3.45 -0.15 8.69
C MET A 195 -2.41 -0.82 9.59
N ASN A 196 -2.13 -0.24 10.76
CA ASN A 196 -1.13 -0.74 11.69
C ASN A 196 -1.67 -1.82 12.65
N LEU A 197 -2.98 -2.03 12.67
CA LEU A 197 -3.63 -3.00 13.56
C LEU A 197 -3.36 -4.46 13.19
N GLU A 198 -3.05 -4.72 11.91
CA GLU A 198 -2.77 -6.09 11.45
C GLU A 198 -1.57 -6.72 12.17
N LEU A 199 -0.54 -5.92 12.47
CA LEU A 199 0.58 -6.33 13.30
C LEU A 199 0.13 -6.82 14.69
N LEU A 200 -0.85 -6.15 15.31
CA LEU A 200 -1.37 -6.54 16.63
C LEU A 200 -2.21 -7.82 16.56
N PHE A 201 -3.04 -7.98 15.55
CA PHE A 201 -3.80 -9.22 15.34
C PHE A 201 -2.88 -10.39 15.07
N TRP A 202 -1.84 -10.20 14.23
CA TRP A 202 -0.81 -11.20 14.00
C TRP A 202 -0.08 -11.57 15.31
N ALA A 203 0.35 -10.57 16.09
CA ALA A 203 1.04 -10.79 17.35
C ALA A 203 0.18 -11.57 18.36
N THR A 204 -1.14 -11.35 18.38
CA THR A 204 -2.07 -12.14 19.18
C THR A 204 -2.00 -13.63 18.83
N LYS A 205 -2.04 -13.96 17.54
CA LYS A 205 -2.01 -15.35 17.06
C LYS A 205 -0.69 -16.03 17.40
N GLU A 206 0.42 -15.33 17.22
CA GLU A 206 1.76 -15.89 17.44
C GLU A 206 2.15 -16.02 18.91
N SER A 207 1.75 -15.07 19.75
CA SER A 207 2.11 -15.05 21.17
C SER A 207 1.05 -15.60 22.11
N GLN A 208 -0.19 -15.78 21.63
CA GLN A 208 -1.38 -16.09 22.44
C GLN A 208 -1.71 -15.02 23.50
N ASP A 209 -1.14 -13.80 23.39
CA ASP A 209 -1.45 -12.67 24.26
C ASP A 209 -2.63 -11.87 23.69
N SER A 210 -3.79 -12.03 24.32
CA SER A 210 -5.02 -11.33 23.93
C SER A 210 -4.99 -9.82 24.16
N THR A 211 -3.97 -9.28 24.82
CA THR A 211 -3.81 -7.85 25.01
C THR A 211 -3.71 -7.11 23.68
N PHE A 212 -2.98 -7.66 22.72
CA PHE A 212 -2.84 -7.08 21.38
C PHE A 212 -4.18 -7.04 20.65
N TYR A 213 -4.97 -8.12 20.69
CA TYR A 213 -6.31 -8.18 20.12
C TYR A 213 -7.22 -7.12 20.71
N ARG A 214 -7.26 -6.99 22.05
CA ARG A 214 -8.08 -6.00 22.74
C ARG A 214 -7.71 -4.59 22.31
N ILE A 215 -6.41 -4.24 22.28
CA ILE A 215 -5.94 -2.92 21.84
C ILE A 215 -6.39 -2.62 20.41
N ALA A 216 -6.24 -3.57 19.49
CA ALA A 216 -6.63 -3.41 18.10
C ALA A 216 -8.15 -3.21 17.95
N VAL A 217 -8.97 -4.02 18.65
CA VAL A 217 -10.43 -3.93 18.60
C VAL A 217 -10.94 -2.64 19.26
N ASP A 218 -10.39 -2.25 20.40
CA ASP A 218 -10.76 -1.01 21.07
C ASP A 218 -10.46 0.20 20.18
N HIS A 219 -9.27 0.22 19.57
CA HIS A 219 -8.90 1.27 18.63
C HIS A 219 -9.84 1.33 17.42
N ALA A 220 -10.11 0.19 16.78
CA ALA A 220 -10.99 0.13 15.62
C ALA A 220 -12.43 0.60 15.94
N LYS A 221 -12.99 0.18 17.08
CA LYS A 221 -14.33 0.62 17.54
C LYS A 221 -14.38 2.11 17.86
N THR A 222 -13.35 2.64 18.51
CA THR A 222 -13.26 4.07 18.81
C THR A 222 -13.10 4.90 17.52
N THR A 223 -12.30 4.42 16.58
CA THR A 223 -12.14 5.04 15.26
C THR A 223 -13.47 5.05 14.50
N MET A 224 -14.19 3.92 14.48
CA MET A 224 -15.52 3.83 13.86
C MET A 224 -16.50 4.85 14.43
N LYS A 225 -16.48 5.05 15.75
CA LYS A 225 -17.37 5.99 16.44
C LYS A 225 -17.04 7.46 16.16
N HIS A 226 -15.77 7.81 16.00
CA HIS A 226 -15.35 9.21 16.04
C HIS A 226 -14.76 9.75 14.74
N HIS A 227 -14.21 8.89 13.86
CA HIS A 227 -13.59 9.35 12.60
C HIS A 227 -14.58 9.46 11.44
N PHE A 228 -15.81 8.96 11.57
CA PHE A 228 -16.76 8.96 10.45
C PHE A 228 -17.89 9.95 10.65
N ARG A 229 -18.31 10.54 9.53
CA ARG A 229 -19.54 11.33 9.42
C ARG A 229 -20.72 10.40 9.13
N PRO A 230 -21.97 10.89 9.18
CA PRO A 230 -23.15 10.07 8.89
C PRO A 230 -23.18 9.47 7.50
N ASP A 231 -22.47 10.05 6.54
CA ASP A 231 -22.30 9.54 5.16
C ASP A 231 -21.13 8.57 4.98
N PHE A 232 -20.44 8.22 6.07
CA PHE A 232 -19.25 7.36 6.11
C PHE A 232 -17.98 7.96 5.47
N SER A 233 -17.97 9.25 5.18
CA SER A 233 -16.72 9.97 4.94
C SER A 233 -15.93 10.12 6.24
N SER A 234 -14.58 10.04 6.15
CA SER A 234 -13.72 10.08 7.32
C SER A 234 -13.12 11.46 7.56
N TYR A 235 -12.99 11.85 8.84
CA TYR A 235 -12.04 12.85 9.27
C TYR A 235 -10.63 12.25 9.22
N HIS A 236 -9.64 13.03 8.78
CA HIS A 236 -8.26 12.57 8.79
C HIS A 236 -7.73 12.45 10.22
N VAL A 237 -7.85 13.52 11.04
CA VAL A 237 -7.31 13.59 12.40
C VAL A 237 -8.43 13.78 13.41
N VAL A 238 -8.45 12.94 14.44
CA VAL A 238 -9.24 13.15 15.66
C VAL A 238 -8.28 13.31 16.84
N ASP A 239 -8.40 14.41 17.58
CA ASP A 239 -7.59 14.71 18.75
C ASP A 239 -8.33 14.37 20.04
N TYR A 240 -7.65 13.73 20.98
CA TYR A 240 -8.26 13.22 22.21
C TYR A 240 -7.61 13.80 23.46
N ASP A 241 -8.43 14.00 24.49
CA ASP A 241 -7.98 14.11 25.86
C ASP A 241 -7.70 12.71 26.45
N THR A 242 -6.46 12.43 26.78
CA THR A 242 -6.06 11.10 27.29
C THR A 242 -6.46 10.85 28.74
N ILE A 243 -6.89 11.89 29.49
CA ILE A 243 -7.33 11.79 30.89
C ILE A 243 -8.80 11.43 30.93
N THR A 244 -9.62 12.12 30.13
CA THR A 244 -11.08 11.94 30.09
C THR A 244 -11.56 10.95 29.03
N GLY A 245 -10.77 10.76 27.96
CA GLY A 245 -11.10 9.97 26.78
C GLY A 245 -11.97 10.73 25.76
N HIS A 246 -12.28 12.01 25.99
CA HIS A 246 -13.15 12.77 25.11
C HIS A 246 -12.42 13.25 23.84
N VAL A 247 -13.19 13.39 22.77
CA VAL A 247 -12.73 14.07 21.55
C VAL A 247 -12.63 15.57 21.82
N LEU A 248 -11.47 16.15 21.55
CA LEU A 248 -11.22 17.58 21.66
C LEU A 248 -11.58 18.31 20.37
N LYS A 249 -11.17 17.75 19.22
CA LYS A 249 -11.47 18.31 17.90
C LYS A 249 -11.24 17.28 16.80
N LYS A 250 -11.78 17.60 15.62
CA LYS A 250 -11.61 16.83 14.38
C LYS A 250 -11.06 17.76 13.32
N ASN A 251 -10.02 17.29 12.61
CA ASN A 251 -9.29 18.14 11.66
C ASN A 251 -8.79 17.32 10.48
N THR A 252 -8.15 18.02 9.55
CA THR A 252 -7.26 17.40 8.57
C THR A 252 -5.80 17.81 8.76
N HIS A 253 -4.90 17.00 8.23
CA HIS A 253 -3.47 17.31 8.08
C HIS A 253 -3.06 17.22 6.60
N GLN A 254 -3.61 16.23 5.86
CA GLN A 254 -3.29 15.98 4.47
C GLN A 254 -4.48 16.22 3.51
N GLY A 255 -5.71 16.29 4.00
CA GLY A 255 -6.89 16.61 3.21
C GLY A 255 -7.03 18.11 2.92
N PHE A 256 -7.99 18.45 2.06
CA PHE A 256 -8.27 19.81 1.62
C PHE A 256 -8.76 20.73 2.76
N ALA A 257 -9.69 20.25 3.55
CA ALA A 257 -10.29 20.98 4.67
C ALA A 257 -10.69 20.01 5.80
N ASP A 258 -10.94 20.54 7.00
CA ASP A 258 -11.32 19.72 8.16
C ASP A 258 -12.58 18.88 7.88
N GLU A 259 -13.51 19.40 7.07
CA GLU A 259 -14.75 18.71 6.69
C GLU A 259 -14.67 17.98 5.35
N SER A 260 -13.52 17.94 4.69
CA SER A 260 -13.34 17.21 3.45
C SER A 260 -13.08 15.71 3.65
N ALA A 261 -13.16 14.95 2.58
CA ALA A 261 -12.84 13.53 2.56
C ALA A 261 -11.55 13.29 1.75
N TRP A 262 -10.43 13.22 2.45
CA TRP A 262 -9.15 12.87 1.88
C TRP A 262 -9.16 11.44 1.33
N SER A 263 -8.84 11.27 0.05
CA SER A 263 -9.09 10.02 -0.67
C SER A 263 -8.29 8.85 -0.13
N ARG A 264 -7.01 9.06 0.19
CA ARG A 264 -6.18 8.02 0.79
C ARG A 264 -6.63 7.66 2.20
N GLY A 265 -7.18 8.60 2.96
CA GLY A 265 -7.80 8.31 4.25
C GLY A 265 -9.01 7.38 4.13
N GLN A 266 -9.85 7.59 3.11
CA GLN A 266 -10.94 6.67 2.80
C GLN A 266 -10.44 5.28 2.38
N ALA A 267 -9.36 5.23 1.60
CA ALA A 267 -8.71 3.98 1.19
C ALA A 267 -8.16 3.20 2.40
N TRP A 268 -7.44 3.89 3.30
CA TRP A 268 -6.94 3.29 4.55
C TRP A 268 -8.08 2.74 5.41
N ALA A 269 -9.18 3.47 5.51
CA ALA A 269 -10.36 3.03 6.25
C ALA A 269 -10.97 1.77 5.63
N LEU A 270 -11.19 1.75 4.31
CA LEU A 270 -11.74 0.58 3.62
C LEU A 270 -10.89 -0.66 3.87
N TYR A 271 -9.58 -0.56 3.64
CA TYR A 271 -8.65 -1.66 3.86
C TYR A 271 -8.64 -2.10 5.34
N GLY A 272 -8.49 -1.13 6.25
CA GLY A 272 -8.39 -1.40 7.68
C GLY A 272 -9.62 -2.10 8.26
N TYR A 273 -10.84 -1.69 7.89
CA TYR A 273 -12.05 -2.36 8.38
C TYR A 273 -12.28 -3.71 7.71
N THR A 274 -11.93 -3.88 6.43
CA THR A 274 -11.93 -5.18 5.76
C THR A 274 -10.99 -6.17 6.47
N MET A 275 -9.78 -5.73 6.79
CA MET A 275 -8.79 -6.48 7.56
C MET A 275 -9.28 -6.78 8.99
N CYS A 276 -9.87 -5.80 9.69
CA CYS A 276 -10.43 -6.02 11.02
C CYS A 276 -11.54 -7.08 11.01
N TYR A 277 -12.40 -7.09 9.97
CA TYR A 277 -13.39 -8.16 9.82
C TYR A 277 -12.74 -9.53 9.59
N ARG A 278 -11.71 -9.61 8.76
CA ARG A 278 -10.93 -10.85 8.57
C ARG A 278 -10.47 -11.43 9.91
N GLU A 279 -9.89 -10.57 10.74
CA GLU A 279 -9.24 -10.95 11.98
C GLU A 279 -10.19 -11.26 13.14
N THR A 280 -11.35 -10.62 13.16
CA THR A 280 -12.27 -10.67 14.32
C THR A 280 -13.58 -11.36 14.04
N ARG A 281 -14.06 -11.35 12.81
CA ARG A 281 -15.42 -11.74 12.39
C ARG A 281 -16.53 -10.96 13.07
N LEU A 282 -16.24 -9.77 13.62
CA LEU A 282 -17.24 -8.87 14.18
C LEU A 282 -18.02 -8.20 13.04
N PRO A 283 -19.36 -8.41 12.94
CA PRO A 283 -20.16 -7.96 11.80
C PRO A 283 -20.12 -6.44 11.58
N GLU A 284 -19.98 -5.66 12.65
CA GLU A 284 -19.89 -4.20 12.59
C GLU A 284 -18.68 -3.71 11.75
N PHE A 285 -17.60 -4.46 11.67
CA PHE A 285 -16.45 -4.09 10.85
C PHE A 285 -16.69 -4.37 9.37
N LEU A 286 -17.44 -5.41 9.03
CA LEU A 286 -17.87 -5.66 7.65
C LEU A 286 -18.84 -4.56 7.21
N GLU A 287 -19.85 -4.28 8.01
CA GLU A 287 -20.82 -3.22 7.72
C GLU A 287 -20.13 -1.86 7.53
N GLN A 288 -19.13 -1.54 8.37
CA GLN A 288 -18.35 -0.32 8.22
C GLN A 288 -17.57 -0.29 6.90
N ALA A 289 -16.90 -1.39 6.52
CA ALA A 289 -16.16 -1.49 5.25
C ALA A 289 -17.09 -1.33 4.04
N GLU A 290 -18.26 -1.97 4.06
CA GLU A 290 -19.26 -1.86 2.99
C GLU A 290 -19.84 -0.45 2.87
N ASN A 291 -20.07 0.23 3.97
CA ASN A 291 -20.54 1.62 3.95
C ASN A 291 -19.47 2.59 3.42
N ILE A 292 -18.19 2.36 3.73
CA ILE A 292 -17.09 3.14 3.17
C ILE A 292 -16.96 2.87 1.66
N GLU A 293 -17.06 1.61 1.22
CA GLU A 293 -17.10 1.26 -0.19
C GLU A 293 -18.24 1.98 -0.92
N LYS A 294 -19.44 1.91 -0.35
CA LYS A 294 -20.60 2.60 -0.91
C LYS A 294 -20.35 4.10 -1.05
N TYR A 295 -19.79 4.76 -0.01
CA TYR A 295 -19.43 6.18 -0.09
C TYR A 295 -18.49 6.44 -1.27
N LEU A 296 -17.40 5.68 -1.40
CA LEU A 296 -16.41 5.84 -2.45
C LEU A 296 -17.03 5.76 -3.85
N PHE A 297 -17.80 4.69 -4.12
CA PHE A 297 -18.28 4.41 -5.47
C PHE A 297 -19.62 5.08 -5.82
N THR A 298 -20.27 5.75 -4.86
CA THR A 298 -21.44 6.58 -5.13
C THR A 298 -21.16 8.09 -5.02
N HIS A 299 -19.93 8.45 -4.64
CA HIS A 299 -19.57 9.87 -4.53
C HIS A 299 -19.50 10.52 -5.91
N ARG A 300 -20.16 11.68 -6.06
CA ARG A 300 -20.28 12.39 -7.36
C ARG A 300 -18.94 12.75 -8.02
N ASN A 301 -17.88 12.85 -7.24
CA ASN A 301 -16.54 13.20 -7.71
C ASN A 301 -15.60 11.96 -7.81
N MET A 302 -16.15 10.74 -7.71
CA MET A 302 -15.39 9.56 -8.12
C MET A 302 -15.31 9.56 -9.65
N PRO A 303 -14.10 9.58 -10.25
CA PRO A 303 -13.97 9.61 -11.70
C PRO A 303 -14.40 8.28 -12.34
N GLU A 304 -14.71 8.30 -13.63
CA GLU A 304 -15.13 7.10 -14.39
C GLU A 304 -14.04 6.03 -14.45
N ASP A 305 -12.76 6.41 -14.38
CA ASP A 305 -11.63 5.49 -14.33
C ASP A 305 -11.37 4.89 -12.95
N LEU A 306 -12.14 5.30 -11.95
CA LEU A 306 -12.05 4.89 -10.55
C LEU A 306 -10.70 5.21 -9.87
N ILE A 307 -9.91 6.11 -10.43
CA ILE A 307 -8.70 6.63 -9.80
C ILE A 307 -9.03 7.97 -9.15
N PRO A 308 -9.15 8.07 -7.82
CA PRO A 308 -9.67 9.25 -7.16
C PRO A 308 -8.75 10.46 -7.31
N TYR A 309 -9.34 11.66 -7.23
CA TYR A 309 -8.58 12.87 -6.92
C TYR A 309 -8.01 12.76 -5.51
N TRP A 310 -7.00 13.55 -5.18
CA TRP A 310 -6.35 13.53 -3.86
C TRP A 310 -7.29 13.80 -2.68
N ASP A 311 -8.40 14.53 -2.93
CA ASP A 311 -9.47 14.75 -1.96
C ASP A 311 -10.80 14.84 -2.72
N PHE A 312 -11.85 14.19 -2.23
CA PHE A 312 -13.17 14.17 -2.89
C PHE A 312 -13.87 15.54 -2.91
N ASN A 313 -13.44 16.46 -2.06
CA ASN A 313 -13.99 17.81 -1.95
C ASN A 313 -13.02 18.89 -2.45
N ALA A 314 -11.95 18.50 -3.14
CA ALA A 314 -11.00 19.44 -3.70
C ALA A 314 -11.72 20.44 -4.65
N PRO A 315 -11.34 21.75 -4.61
CA PRO A 315 -12.19 22.81 -5.16
C PRO A 315 -12.17 22.90 -6.69
N ASP A 316 -11.11 22.43 -7.33
CA ASP A 316 -10.89 22.57 -8.79
C ASP A 316 -11.07 21.26 -9.56
N ILE A 317 -11.85 20.31 -9.05
CA ILE A 317 -12.21 19.10 -9.80
C ILE A 317 -12.98 19.51 -11.06
N PRO A 318 -12.60 19.03 -12.28
CA PRO A 318 -11.72 17.89 -12.56
C PRO A 318 -10.22 18.20 -12.77
N ASN A 319 -9.73 19.41 -12.49
CA ASN A 319 -8.34 19.81 -12.73
C ASN A 319 -7.40 19.51 -11.55
N GLU A 320 -7.89 18.86 -10.53
CA GLU A 320 -7.10 18.45 -9.35
C GLU A 320 -6.21 17.24 -9.65
N PRO A 321 -5.04 17.12 -8.98
CA PRO A 321 -4.20 15.93 -9.11
C PRO A 321 -4.91 14.66 -8.62
N ARG A 322 -4.54 13.54 -9.23
CA ARG A 322 -4.99 12.22 -8.81
C ARG A 322 -4.20 11.73 -7.59
N ASP A 323 -4.74 10.74 -6.91
CA ASP A 323 -3.98 9.96 -5.94
C ASP A 323 -4.03 8.47 -6.30
N VAL A 324 -3.07 8.05 -7.11
CA VAL A 324 -2.92 6.66 -7.55
C VAL A 324 -2.69 5.74 -6.35
N SER A 325 -2.02 6.22 -5.29
CA SER A 325 -1.82 5.41 -4.10
C SER A 325 -3.14 5.06 -3.39
N ALA A 326 -4.11 5.97 -3.38
CA ALA A 326 -5.44 5.66 -2.85
C ALA A 326 -6.13 4.58 -3.70
N ALA A 327 -6.01 4.64 -5.03
CA ALA A 327 -6.60 3.64 -5.93
C ALA A 327 -6.03 2.23 -5.70
N THR A 328 -4.71 2.10 -5.53
CA THR A 328 -4.07 0.79 -5.30
C THR A 328 -4.50 0.16 -3.98
N VAL A 329 -4.62 0.96 -2.93
CA VAL A 329 -5.13 0.50 -1.62
C VAL A 329 -6.60 0.08 -1.72
N ILE A 330 -7.43 0.87 -2.42
CA ILE A 330 -8.85 0.51 -2.66
C ILE A 330 -8.94 -0.82 -3.41
N ALA A 331 -8.19 -1.00 -4.51
CA ALA A 331 -8.22 -2.24 -5.28
C ALA A 331 -7.82 -3.46 -4.44
N SER A 332 -6.74 -3.32 -3.65
CA SER A 332 -6.29 -4.39 -2.75
C SER A 332 -7.36 -4.74 -1.71
N ALA A 333 -8.00 -3.74 -1.10
CA ALA A 333 -9.09 -3.93 -0.13
C ALA A 333 -10.31 -4.60 -0.76
N LEU A 334 -10.70 -4.20 -1.98
CA LEU A 334 -11.86 -4.74 -2.68
C LEU A 334 -11.70 -6.22 -3.05
N TYR A 335 -10.50 -6.65 -3.47
CA TYR A 335 -10.25 -8.08 -3.70
C TYR A 335 -10.48 -8.91 -2.44
N GLU A 336 -10.11 -8.40 -1.26
CA GLU A 336 -10.40 -9.09 -0.01
C GLU A 336 -11.88 -9.00 0.37
N LEU A 337 -12.48 -7.80 0.30
CA LEU A 337 -13.88 -7.57 0.66
C LEU A 337 -14.83 -8.43 -0.19
N SER A 338 -14.45 -8.73 -1.45
CA SER A 338 -15.23 -9.58 -2.35
C SER A 338 -15.50 -10.99 -1.83
N LEU A 339 -14.73 -11.45 -0.85
CA LEU A 339 -14.90 -12.78 -0.25
C LEU A 339 -15.95 -12.84 0.87
N TYR A 340 -16.45 -11.69 1.32
CA TYR A 340 -17.24 -11.62 2.56
C TYR A 340 -18.72 -11.38 2.34
N ASP A 341 -19.14 -10.96 1.14
CA ASP A 341 -20.53 -10.78 0.76
C ASP A 341 -20.81 -11.46 -0.58
N ALA A 342 -21.64 -12.49 -0.58
CA ALA A 342 -21.94 -13.28 -1.78
C ALA A 342 -22.75 -12.49 -2.84
N GLU A 343 -23.55 -11.49 -2.44
CA GLU A 343 -24.37 -10.70 -3.35
C GLU A 343 -23.57 -9.56 -3.99
N LYS A 344 -22.71 -8.91 -3.22
CA LYS A 344 -21.93 -7.74 -3.63
C LYS A 344 -20.51 -8.09 -4.10
N GLY A 345 -19.99 -9.28 -3.74
CA GLY A 345 -18.62 -9.67 -3.95
C GLY A 345 -18.15 -9.58 -5.40
N GLN A 346 -19.01 -9.94 -6.37
CA GLN A 346 -18.66 -9.80 -7.78
C GLN A 346 -18.46 -8.32 -8.17
N ARG A 347 -19.33 -7.42 -7.71
CA ARG A 347 -19.21 -5.98 -7.97
C ARG A 347 -17.92 -5.42 -7.38
N TYR A 348 -17.54 -5.83 -6.17
CA TYR A 348 -16.26 -5.41 -5.55
C TYR A 348 -15.06 -5.85 -6.38
N LYS A 349 -15.10 -7.09 -6.85
CA LYS A 349 -14.07 -7.62 -7.74
C LYS A 349 -14.01 -6.87 -9.07
N ASP A 350 -15.16 -6.60 -9.70
CA ASP A 350 -15.23 -5.87 -10.97
C ASP A 350 -14.67 -4.46 -10.83
N ASN A 351 -14.98 -3.76 -9.74
CA ASN A 351 -14.42 -2.43 -9.44
C ASN A 351 -12.89 -2.51 -9.24
N ALA A 352 -12.40 -3.52 -8.52
CA ALA A 352 -10.96 -3.74 -8.36
C ALA A 352 -10.27 -4.02 -9.70
N ASP A 353 -10.87 -4.87 -10.54
CA ASP A 353 -10.36 -5.19 -11.87
C ASP A 353 -10.32 -3.94 -12.76
N GLN A 354 -11.35 -3.08 -12.73
CA GLN A 354 -11.37 -1.82 -13.48
C GLN A 354 -10.27 -0.85 -13.00
N ILE A 355 -10.07 -0.72 -11.69
CA ILE A 355 -8.98 0.09 -11.13
C ILE A 355 -7.63 -0.44 -11.64
N MET A 356 -7.36 -1.74 -11.51
CA MET A 356 -6.10 -2.34 -11.92
C MET A 356 -5.84 -2.21 -13.42
N ASP A 357 -6.88 -2.35 -14.23
CA ASP A 357 -6.81 -2.14 -15.68
C ASP A 357 -6.46 -0.69 -16.02
N ASN A 358 -7.10 0.28 -15.39
CA ASN A 358 -6.83 1.71 -15.62
C ASN A 358 -5.44 2.11 -15.12
N LEU A 359 -5.01 1.63 -13.96
CA LEU A 359 -3.64 1.82 -13.46
C LEU A 359 -2.62 1.31 -14.47
N THR A 360 -2.80 0.10 -14.99
CA THR A 360 -1.90 -0.51 -15.96
C THR A 360 -1.84 0.28 -17.28
N LYS A 361 -2.99 0.76 -17.78
CA LYS A 361 -3.08 1.41 -19.08
C LYS A 361 -2.66 2.88 -19.09
N HIS A 362 -2.91 3.60 -18.00
CA HIS A 362 -2.84 5.07 -17.99
C HIS A 362 -1.91 5.66 -16.94
N TYR A 363 -1.51 4.87 -15.92
CA TYR A 363 -0.74 5.38 -14.79
C TYR A 363 0.59 4.64 -14.57
N ARG A 364 0.86 3.60 -15.37
CA ARG A 364 2.13 2.85 -15.30
C ARG A 364 3.28 3.69 -15.83
N ALA A 365 4.40 3.69 -15.12
CA ALA A 365 5.63 4.35 -15.52
C ALA A 365 6.20 3.77 -16.84
N THR A 366 7.08 4.51 -17.47
CA THR A 366 7.83 4.00 -18.62
C THR A 366 8.95 3.08 -18.14
N LEU A 367 9.12 1.93 -18.78
CA LEU A 367 10.14 0.97 -18.41
C LEU A 367 11.54 1.60 -18.34
N LYS A 368 12.26 1.38 -17.24
CA LYS A 368 13.59 1.94 -16.93
C LYS A 368 13.61 3.48 -16.96
N LYS A 369 12.55 4.08 -16.46
CA LYS A 369 12.39 5.52 -16.20
C LYS A 369 11.85 5.73 -14.77
N ASP A 370 11.68 6.98 -14.41
CA ASP A 370 11.00 7.40 -13.19
C ASP A 370 11.60 6.75 -11.92
N ASN A 371 12.95 6.67 -11.88
CA ASN A 371 13.73 6.10 -10.76
C ASN A 371 13.37 4.65 -10.39
N GLY A 372 12.70 3.93 -11.30
CA GLY A 372 12.30 2.55 -11.07
C GLY A 372 10.95 2.38 -10.38
N PHE A 373 10.19 3.45 -10.13
CA PHE A 373 8.81 3.36 -9.65
C PHE A 373 7.89 2.71 -10.70
N LEU A 374 6.84 2.02 -10.22
CA LEU A 374 5.89 1.32 -11.08
C LEU A 374 4.78 2.21 -11.59
N LEU A 375 4.27 3.10 -10.72
CA LEU A 375 3.13 3.95 -10.99
C LEU A 375 3.46 5.43 -10.79
N LEU A 376 2.78 6.29 -11.56
CA LEU A 376 2.89 7.74 -11.52
C LEU A 376 1.62 8.35 -10.92
N HIS A 377 1.62 9.67 -10.70
CA HIS A 377 0.45 10.47 -10.37
C HIS A 377 -0.18 10.19 -9.00
N SER A 378 0.64 9.96 -7.98
CA SER A 378 0.21 9.94 -6.57
C SER A 378 0.35 11.31 -5.93
N THR A 379 -0.44 11.57 -4.88
CA THR A 379 -0.38 12.83 -4.14
C THR A 379 -0.24 12.57 -2.64
N GLY A 380 0.94 12.85 -2.08
CA GLY A 380 1.26 12.65 -0.67
C GLY A 380 0.53 13.67 0.23
N THR A 381 0.92 14.95 0.15
CA THR A 381 0.38 16.01 1.02
C THR A 381 0.25 17.34 0.25
N LYS A 382 -0.86 17.53 -0.48
CA LYS A 382 -1.10 18.75 -1.26
C LYS A 382 -1.14 20.04 -0.42
N PRO A 383 -1.71 20.08 0.80
CA PRO A 383 -1.71 21.32 1.61
C PRO A 383 -0.33 21.90 1.90
N THR A 384 0.70 21.07 1.96
CA THR A 384 2.09 21.50 2.14
C THR A 384 2.90 21.52 0.84
N ASN A 385 2.25 21.24 -0.28
CA ASN A 385 2.85 21.08 -1.61
C ASN A 385 4.00 20.05 -1.60
N THR A 386 3.82 18.95 -0.87
CA THR A 386 4.80 17.88 -0.74
C THR A 386 4.28 16.64 -1.46
N GLU A 387 5.09 16.05 -2.33
CA GLU A 387 4.76 14.82 -3.07
C GLU A 387 3.44 14.98 -3.86
N VAL A 388 3.31 16.04 -4.66
CA VAL A 388 2.13 16.30 -5.49
C VAL A 388 2.38 15.83 -6.90
N ASP A 389 1.52 14.92 -7.39
CA ASP A 389 1.59 14.36 -8.74
C ASP A 389 2.94 13.67 -9.07
N VAL A 390 3.40 12.83 -8.16
CA VAL A 390 4.69 12.12 -8.25
C VAL A 390 4.52 10.62 -8.06
N PRO A 391 5.48 9.77 -8.50
CA PRO A 391 5.54 8.38 -8.09
C PRO A 391 5.84 8.26 -6.60
N ILE A 392 5.21 7.31 -5.91
CA ILE A 392 5.38 7.08 -4.47
C ILE A 392 5.41 5.59 -4.17
N VAL A 393 6.35 5.15 -3.35
CA VAL A 393 6.62 3.72 -3.05
C VAL A 393 5.41 2.94 -2.53
N TYR A 394 4.55 3.54 -1.70
CA TYR A 394 3.38 2.81 -1.19
C TYR A 394 2.29 2.61 -2.25
N ALA A 395 2.25 3.40 -3.32
CA ALA A 395 1.41 3.09 -4.48
C ALA A 395 1.87 1.79 -5.16
N ASP A 396 3.17 1.63 -5.34
CA ASP A 396 3.77 0.45 -5.95
C ASP A 396 3.57 -0.81 -5.09
N TYR A 397 3.78 -0.69 -3.78
CA TYR A 397 3.55 -1.79 -2.84
C TYR A 397 2.11 -2.32 -2.92
N TYR A 398 1.10 -1.46 -2.79
CA TYR A 398 -0.29 -1.89 -2.84
C TYR A 398 -0.74 -2.30 -4.24
N PHE A 399 -0.11 -1.80 -5.30
CA PHE A 399 -0.32 -2.30 -6.66
C PHE A 399 0.13 -3.75 -6.80
N ILE A 400 1.35 -4.08 -6.35
CA ILE A 400 1.83 -5.47 -6.37
C ILE A 400 0.99 -6.35 -5.45
N GLU A 401 0.63 -5.88 -4.26
CA GLU A 401 -0.26 -6.63 -3.36
C GLU A 401 -1.61 -6.94 -4.03
N ALA A 402 -2.22 -5.95 -4.70
CA ALA A 402 -3.48 -6.15 -5.42
C ALA A 402 -3.34 -7.18 -6.55
N LEU A 403 -2.22 -7.15 -7.32
CA LEU A 403 -1.92 -8.18 -8.33
C LEU A 403 -1.77 -9.56 -7.70
N MET A 404 -1.10 -9.68 -6.55
CA MET A 404 -0.95 -10.95 -5.83
C MET A 404 -2.30 -11.46 -5.29
N ARG A 405 -3.14 -10.57 -4.77
CA ARG A 405 -4.50 -10.91 -4.32
C ARG A 405 -5.35 -11.40 -5.50
N LYS A 406 -5.36 -10.68 -6.62
CA LYS A 406 -6.02 -11.10 -7.86
C LYS A 406 -5.53 -12.48 -8.31
N ASN A 407 -4.22 -12.68 -8.37
CA ASN A 407 -3.62 -13.96 -8.77
C ASN A 407 -4.04 -15.14 -7.87
N LYS A 408 -4.08 -14.92 -6.55
CA LYS A 408 -4.54 -15.95 -5.61
C LYS A 408 -6.03 -16.26 -5.79
N LEU A 409 -6.88 -15.23 -5.92
CA LEU A 409 -8.31 -15.40 -6.16
C LEU A 409 -8.60 -16.18 -7.43
N GLU A 410 -7.92 -15.86 -8.53
CA GLU A 410 -8.11 -16.57 -9.81
C GLU A 410 -7.64 -18.02 -9.74
N LYS A 411 -6.56 -18.31 -9.02
CA LYS A 411 -6.01 -19.67 -8.91
C LYS A 411 -6.73 -20.54 -7.90
N THR A 412 -7.18 -19.98 -6.79
CA THR A 412 -7.63 -20.78 -5.63
C THR A 412 -9.01 -20.38 -5.09
N GLY A 413 -9.55 -19.24 -5.51
CA GLY A 413 -10.75 -18.65 -4.90
C GLY A 413 -10.54 -18.14 -3.47
N LYS A 414 -9.31 -18.06 -2.96
CA LYS A 414 -8.99 -17.69 -1.59
C LYS A 414 -7.80 -16.72 -1.56
N LEU A 415 -7.66 -15.95 -0.45
CA LEU A 415 -6.49 -15.08 -0.21
C LEU A 415 -5.59 -15.60 0.91
N PHE A 416 -6.18 -16.24 1.90
CA PHE A 416 -5.52 -16.68 3.13
C PHE A 416 -5.76 -18.17 3.39
#